data_b6cdf59a919dc7d6191514e257292323
#
_entry.id   b6cdf59a919dc7d6191514e257292323
#
_cell.length_a   1.000
_cell.length_b   1.000
_cell.length_c   1.000
_cell.angle_alpha   90.00
_cell.angle_beta   90.00
_cell.angle_gamma   90.00
#
_symmetry.space_group_name_H-M   'P 1'
#
loop_
_entity.id
_entity.type
_entity.pdbx_description
1 polymer ?
#
loop_
_entity_poly.entity_id
_entity_poly.type
_entity_poly.pdbx_seq_one_letter_code
_entity_poly.pdbx_strand_id
1 'polypeptide(L)'
;YEAQFLAGLNAYKFSRSNWIQGGNKSPYEFEVANKYAVTLRVDNYSIPGLRLGLSGYYGQAMSNTTPYDAVYKDIKGNVYVGAFDFTYNKYNWIVRGNVDYGYVSDADKISDHTYPGTSLVKPNESGKNKYFGSHAVATMIEAGYNVFSQIPSLRKNNQNLYVFGHYEYYDSSVHNTTAQWTNKKILAAGINYYPMKQISVKAEYNHRFLRSKYNEEPAINIGIAYEGFFL
;
A
#
# COMPACT_ATOMS: atom_id res chain seq x y z
N TYR A 1 -1.65 21.29 -0.40
CA TYR A 1 -1.09 20.69 -1.62
C TYR A 1 0.40 20.45 -1.45
N GLU A 2 0.87 19.41 -2.06
CA GLU A 2 2.28 19.03 -2.10
C GLU A 2 2.64 18.59 -3.52
N ALA A 3 3.84 18.92 -3.98
CA ALA A 3 4.41 18.44 -5.23
C ALA A 3 5.85 18.03 -4.98
N GLN A 4 6.25 16.87 -5.48
CA GLN A 4 7.62 16.37 -5.33
C GLN A 4 8.17 15.95 -6.68
N PHE A 5 9.46 16.20 -6.87
CA PHE A 5 10.28 15.69 -7.94
C PHE A 5 11.17 14.58 -7.38
N LEU A 6 11.14 13.41 -8.00
CA LEU A 6 11.80 12.21 -7.50
C LEU A 6 12.59 11.53 -8.63
N ALA A 7 13.51 10.65 -8.27
CA ALA A 7 14.05 9.68 -9.22
C ALA A 7 12.94 8.69 -9.61
N GLY A 8 12.90 8.28 -10.87
CA GLY A 8 11.98 7.27 -11.36
C GLY A 8 12.26 5.90 -10.74
N LEU A 9 11.28 5.03 -10.76
CA LEU A 9 11.44 3.65 -10.27
C LEU A 9 12.35 2.83 -11.19
N ASN A 10 12.91 1.75 -10.67
CA ASN A 10 13.68 0.78 -11.42
C ASN A 10 12.83 -0.45 -11.75
N ALA A 11 12.43 -0.58 -13.01
CA ALA A 11 11.55 -1.67 -13.47
C ALA A 11 12.18 -3.07 -13.35
N TYR A 12 13.49 -3.21 -13.28
CA TYR A 12 14.15 -4.50 -13.05
C TYR A 12 13.82 -5.11 -11.69
N LYS A 13 13.32 -4.30 -10.77
CA LYS A 13 12.91 -4.74 -9.43
C LYS A 13 11.40 -4.98 -9.31
N PHE A 14 10.64 -4.78 -10.39
CA PHE A 14 9.22 -5.09 -10.41
C PHE A 14 9.00 -6.60 -10.34
N SER A 15 7.98 -7.02 -9.64
CA SER A 15 7.69 -8.45 -9.45
C SER A 15 6.20 -8.71 -9.28
N ARG A 16 5.79 -9.96 -9.48
CA ARG A 16 4.39 -10.35 -9.24
C ARG A 16 3.97 -10.18 -7.78
N SER A 17 4.88 -10.47 -6.84
CA SER A 17 4.58 -10.42 -5.40
C SER A 17 4.47 -9.00 -4.86
N ASN A 18 5.29 -8.10 -5.37
CA ASN A 18 5.46 -6.75 -4.81
C ASN A 18 5.13 -5.64 -5.83
N TRP A 19 4.64 -6.00 -7.00
CA TRP A 19 4.35 -5.11 -8.10
C TRP A 19 5.51 -4.14 -8.36
N ILE A 20 5.32 -2.83 -8.21
CA ILE A 20 6.34 -1.80 -8.41
C ILE A 20 7.19 -1.50 -7.16
N GLN A 21 6.83 -2.05 -5.99
CA GLN A 21 7.43 -1.70 -4.70
C GLN A 21 8.95 -1.90 -4.66
N GLY A 22 9.44 -2.98 -5.30
CA GLY A 22 10.87 -3.24 -5.38
C GLY A 22 11.66 -2.20 -6.18
N GLY A 23 10.99 -1.44 -7.04
CA GLY A 23 11.59 -0.46 -7.93
C GLY A 23 12.14 0.79 -7.24
N ASN A 24 11.82 1.00 -5.97
CA ASN A 24 12.36 2.11 -5.16
C ASN A 24 13.77 1.84 -4.61
N LYS A 25 14.30 0.63 -4.80
CA LYS A 25 15.61 0.23 -4.28
C LYS A 25 16.70 0.43 -5.34
N SER A 26 17.58 1.41 -5.13
CA SER A 26 18.80 1.53 -5.91
C SER A 26 19.78 0.41 -5.55
N PRO A 27 20.47 -0.21 -6.51
CA PRO A 27 21.58 -1.10 -6.23
C PRO A 27 22.89 -0.34 -5.92
N TYR A 28 22.90 0.97 -6.02
CA TYR A 28 24.06 1.83 -5.85
C TYR A 28 23.98 2.62 -4.55
N GLU A 29 25.12 3.07 -4.05
CA GLU A 29 25.24 3.96 -2.89
C GLU A 29 24.52 5.29 -3.13
N PHE A 30 24.55 5.76 -4.39
CA PHE A 30 23.81 6.93 -4.85
C PHE A 30 22.69 6.54 -5.81
N GLU A 31 21.56 7.21 -5.71
CA GLU A 31 20.46 7.01 -6.64
C GLU A 31 20.83 7.49 -8.04
N VAL A 32 20.68 6.62 -9.04
CA VAL A 32 20.85 6.98 -10.44
C VAL A 32 19.52 7.53 -10.95
N ALA A 33 19.45 8.82 -11.20
CA ALA A 33 18.27 9.49 -11.68
C ALA A 33 18.38 9.83 -13.17
N ASN A 34 18.37 8.83 -14.04
CA ASN A 34 18.32 9.01 -15.49
C ASN A 34 16.95 9.49 -15.97
N LYS A 35 15.91 9.22 -15.22
CA LYS A 35 14.54 9.68 -15.43
C LYS A 35 13.95 10.14 -14.10
N TYR A 36 13.03 11.06 -14.22
CA TYR A 36 12.36 11.67 -13.09
C TYR A 36 10.93 11.15 -12.96
N ALA A 37 10.45 11.22 -11.75
CA ALA A 37 9.05 11.05 -11.45
C ALA A 37 8.51 12.31 -10.77
N VAL A 38 7.20 12.44 -10.81
CA VAL A 38 6.47 13.53 -10.15
C VAL A 38 5.37 12.95 -9.30
N THR A 39 5.20 13.50 -8.11
CA THR A 39 4.02 13.25 -7.29
C THR A 39 3.29 14.56 -7.01
N LEU A 40 1.98 14.47 -6.96
CA LEU A 40 1.10 15.57 -6.58
C LEU A 40 0.12 15.07 -5.53
N ARG A 41 -0.16 15.91 -4.53
CA ARG A 41 -1.18 15.66 -3.51
C ARG A 41 -1.96 16.93 -3.21
N VAL A 42 -3.27 16.78 -3.05
CA VAL A 42 -4.17 17.81 -2.57
C VAL A 42 -5.03 17.26 -1.44
N ASP A 43 -5.05 17.97 -0.32
CA ASP A 43 -5.92 17.65 0.81
C ASP A 43 -6.95 18.74 1.03
N ASN A 44 -8.18 18.33 1.29
CA ASN A 44 -9.31 19.23 1.60
C ASN A 44 -9.79 18.98 3.03
N TYR A 45 -9.90 20.07 3.81
CA TYR A 45 -10.34 20.10 5.21
C TYR A 45 -11.56 21.00 5.41
N SER A 46 -12.27 21.36 4.35
CA SER A 46 -13.40 22.31 4.44
C SER A 46 -14.57 21.81 5.28
N ILE A 47 -14.68 20.50 5.47
CA ILE A 47 -15.75 19.90 6.28
C ILE A 47 -15.15 19.53 7.64
N PRO A 48 -15.65 20.12 8.76
CA PRO A 48 -15.13 19.84 10.10
C PRO A 48 -15.18 18.36 10.46
N GLY A 49 -14.02 17.79 10.77
CA GLY A 49 -13.84 16.38 11.11
C GLY A 49 -13.63 15.47 9.90
N LEU A 50 -13.64 15.97 8.67
CA LEU A 50 -13.38 15.21 7.47
C LEU A 50 -12.18 15.76 6.71
N ARG A 51 -11.17 14.93 6.46
CA ARG A 51 -10.10 15.18 5.49
C ARG A 51 -10.35 14.31 4.26
N LEU A 52 -10.27 14.90 3.10
CA LEU A 52 -10.26 14.22 1.81
C LEU A 52 -8.92 14.45 1.14
N GLY A 53 -8.27 13.39 0.65
CA GLY A 53 -6.99 13.45 -0.03
C GLY A 53 -7.08 12.87 -1.45
N LEU A 54 -6.48 13.55 -2.40
CA LEU A 54 -6.27 13.04 -3.76
C LEU A 54 -4.80 13.15 -4.09
N SER A 55 -4.20 12.07 -4.56
CA SER A 55 -2.79 12.05 -4.95
C SER A 55 -2.56 11.30 -6.25
N GLY A 56 -1.48 11.64 -6.92
CA GLY A 56 -1.05 11.02 -8.15
C GLY A 56 0.46 10.91 -8.24
N TYR A 57 0.94 9.86 -8.90
CA TYR A 57 2.33 9.63 -9.26
C TYR A 57 2.43 9.34 -10.74
N TYR A 58 3.43 9.92 -11.39
CA TYR A 58 3.85 9.57 -12.74
C TYR A 58 5.37 9.49 -12.82
N GLY A 59 5.89 8.44 -13.46
CA GLY A 59 7.32 8.30 -13.72
C GLY A 59 7.64 7.26 -14.78
N GLN A 60 8.81 7.33 -15.38
CA GLN A 60 9.33 6.30 -16.28
C GLN A 60 10.31 5.41 -15.55
N ALA A 61 10.09 4.10 -15.58
CA ALA A 61 10.86 3.14 -14.79
C ALA A 61 12.00 2.46 -15.57
N MET A 62 11.85 2.22 -16.86
CA MET A 62 12.87 1.49 -17.63
C MET A 62 14.13 2.30 -17.88
N SER A 63 14.00 3.59 -18.13
CA SER A 63 15.14 4.45 -18.43
C SER A 63 15.97 4.84 -17.21
N ASN A 64 15.54 4.45 -16.02
CA ASN A 64 16.29 4.66 -14.77
C ASN A 64 17.16 3.46 -14.42
N THR A 65 17.30 2.52 -15.33
CA THR A 65 18.13 1.33 -15.22
C THR A 65 19.48 1.56 -15.86
N THR A 66 20.44 0.68 -15.54
CA THR A 66 21.78 0.79 -16.12
C THR A 66 21.77 0.67 -17.64
N PRO A 67 22.66 1.38 -18.34
CA PRO A 67 22.63 1.55 -19.80
C PRO A 67 22.98 0.30 -20.61
N TYR A 68 23.10 -0.87 -19.99
CA TYR A 68 23.66 -2.06 -20.64
C TYR A 68 22.68 -2.87 -21.50
N ASP A 69 21.37 -2.52 -21.50
CA ASP A 69 20.43 -3.35 -22.21
C ASP A 69 19.84 -2.67 -23.44
N ALA A 70 20.46 -2.92 -24.57
CA ALA A 70 19.88 -2.59 -25.88
C ALA A 70 18.47 -3.17 -26.07
N VAL A 71 18.17 -4.27 -25.38
CA VAL A 71 16.88 -4.97 -25.38
C VAL A 71 15.74 -4.10 -24.81
N TYR A 72 16.04 -3.23 -23.84
CA TYR A 72 15.03 -2.36 -23.21
C TYR A 72 14.94 -0.96 -23.81
N LYS A 73 15.73 -0.69 -24.85
CA LYS A 73 15.84 0.66 -25.44
C LYS A 73 14.50 1.26 -25.86
N ASP A 74 13.59 0.41 -26.33
CA ASP A 74 12.29 0.82 -26.84
C ASP A 74 11.14 0.66 -25.80
N ILE A 75 11.46 0.23 -24.58
CA ILE A 75 10.49 0.04 -23.51
C ILE A 75 10.53 1.25 -22.57
N LYS A 76 9.42 1.93 -22.41
CA LYS A 76 9.35 3.13 -21.54
C LYS A 76 9.04 2.77 -20.08
N GLY A 77 8.17 1.79 -19.85
CA GLY A 77 7.75 1.40 -18.50
C GLY A 77 7.15 2.58 -17.74
N ASN A 78 6.19 3.28 -18.33
CA ASN A 78 5.52 4.38 -17.66
C ASN A 78 4.69 3.85 -16.51
N VAL A 79 4.86 4.42 -15.32
CA VAL A 79 4.13 4.08 -14.10
C VAL A 79 3.19 5.23 -13.76
N TYR A 80 1.92 4.92 -13.57
CA TYR A 80 0.89 5.82 -13.11
C TYR A 80 0.27 5.25 -11.84
N VAL A 81 0.13 6.04 -10.80
CA VAL A 81 -0.63 5.69 -9.61
C VAL A 81 -1.53 6.84 -9.25
N GLY A 82 -2.81 6.55 -9.05
CA GLY A 82 -3.79 7.47 -8.53
C GLY A 82 -4.34 6.95 -7.21
N ALA A 83 -4.50 7.82 -6.22
CA ALA A 83 -5.03 7.45 -4.93
C ALA A 83 -6.01 8.51 -4.41
N PHE A 84 -7.12 8.01 -3.85
CA PHE A 84 -8.06 8.79 -3.07
C PHE A 84 -8.08 8.24 -1.65
N ASP A 85 -8.02 9.12 -0.66
CA ASP A 85 -8.12 8.73 0.73
C ASP A 85 -8.97 9.72 1.54
N PHE A 86 -9.56 9.23 2.63
CA PHE A 86 -10.30 10.08 3.54
C PHE A 86 -10.09 9.65 5.00
N THR A 87 -10.25 10.62 5.89
CA THR A 87 -10.30 10.39 7.33
C THR A 87 -11.41 11.24 7.92
N TYR A 88 -12.36 10.61 8.59
CA TYR A 88 -13.42 11.24 9.37
C TYR A 88 -13.16 11.01 10.85
N ASN A 89 -13.12 12.09 11.63
CA ASN A 89 -12.91 12.05 13.07
C ASN A 89 -13.87 13.05 13.75
N LYS A 90 -15.06 12.59 14.08
CA LYS A 90 -16.09 13.38 14.76
C LYS A 90 -17.13 12.48 15.44
N TYR A 91 -17.81 13.00 16.46
CA TYR A 91 -18.88 12.29 17.17
C TYR A 91 -18.46 10.92 17.72
N ASN A 92 -17.24 10.81 18.25
CA ASN A 92 -16.63 9.58 18.77
C ASN A 92 -16.37 8.49 17.73
N TRP A 93 -16.56 8.78 16.45
CA TRP A 93 -16.20 7.93 15.34
C TRP A 93 -14.85 8.32 14.76
N ILE A 94 -14.07 7.31 14.40
CA ILE A 94 -12.93 7.44 13.50
C ILE A 94 -13.22 6.50 12.34
N VAL A 95 -13.36 7.07 11.13
CA VAL A 95 -13.53 6.29 9.91
C VAL A 95 -12.46 6.73 8.92
N ARG A 96 -11.75 5.79 8.34
CA ARG A 96 -10.74 6.07 7.32
C ARG A 96 -10.81 5.04 6.20
N GLY A 97 -10.42 5.47 5.03
CA GLY A 97 -10.36 4.58 3.89
C GLY A 97 -9.52 5.16 2.77
N ASN A 98 -9.15 4.30 1.85
CA ASN A 98 -8.46 4.67 0.63
C ASN A 98 -8.84 3.75 -0.53
N VAL A 99 -8.65 4.26 -1.72
CA VAL A 99 -8.67 3.50 -2.98
C VAL A 99 -7.47 3.94 -3.79
N ASP A 100 -6.63 2.97 -4.13
CA ASP A 100 -5.41 3.17 -4.91
C ASP A 100 -5.51 2.35 -6.20
N TYR A 101 -5.17 2.96 -7.30
CA TYR A 101 -5.11 2.29 -8.60
C TYR A 101 -3.81 2.64 -9.31
N GLY A 102 -3.15 1.61 -9.82
CA GLY A 102 -1.89 1.76 -10.53
C GLY A 102 -1.89 1.08 -11.88
N TYR A 103 -1.14 1.67 -12.81
CA TYR A 103 -0.93 1.15 -14.15
C TYR A 103 0.55 1.25 -14.55
N VAL A 104 1.08 0.19 -15.16
CA VAL A 104 2.43 0.16 -15.74
C VAL A 104 2.32 -0.18 -17.21
N SER A 105 2.82 0.70 -18.07
CA SER A 105 2.90 0.42 -19.50
C SER A 105 3.97 -0.61 -19.81
N ASP A 106 3.82 -1.34 -20.91
CA ASP A 106 4.79 -2.34 -21.37
C ASP A 106 5.10 -3.45 -20.33
N ALA A 107 4.17 -3.74 -19.42
CA ALA A 107 4.38 -4.71 -18.33
C ALA A 107 4.71 -6.12 -18.85
N ASP A 108 4.13 -6.52 -19.97
CA ASP A 108 4.43 -7.76 -20.70
C ASP A 108 5.88 -7.78 -21.21
N LYS A 109 6.31 -6.72 -21.87
CA LYS A 109 7.67 -6.60 -22.40
C LYS A 109 8.71 -6.55 -21.28
N ILE A 110 8.43 -5.80 -20.19
CA ILE A 110 9.29 -5.76 -18.99
C ILE A 110 9.41 -7.17 -18.39
N SER A 111 8.32 -7.92 -18.37
CA SER A 111 8.29 -9.28 -17.82
C SER A 111 8.97 -10.32 -18.70
N ASP A 112 8.96 -10.15 -20.02
CA ASP A 112 9.63 -11.04 -20.97
C ASP A 112 11.14 -10.94 -20.92
N HIS A 113 11.66 -9.78 -20.54
CA HIS A 113 13.08 -9.51 -20.48
C HIS A 113 13.57 -9.63 -19.03
N THR A 114 14.07 -10.81 -18.67
CA THR A 114 14.72 -11.01 -17.38
C THR A 114 16.18 -10.58 -17.47
N TYR A 115 16.59 -9.72 -16.53
CA TYR A 115 17.99 -9.40 -16.36
C TYR A 115 18.73 -10.57 -15.69
N PRO A 116 19.90 -11.02 -16.19
CA PRO A 116 20.70 -12.06 -15.54
C PRO A 116 21.02 -11.64 -14.10
N GLY A 117 20.59 -12.41 -13.13
CA GLY A 117 20.81 -12.16 -11.70
C GLY A 117 19.74 -11.35 -10.98
N THR A 118 18.72 -10.86 -11.66
CA THR A 118 17.56 -10.25 -11.03
C THR A 118 16.33 -11.13 -11.26
N SER A 119 15.64 -11.51 -10.20
CA SER A 119 14.44 -12.36 -10.31
C SER A 119 13.20 -11.50 -10.60
N LEU A 120 13.17 -10.78 -11.69
CA LEU A 120 11.92 -10.18 -12.14
C LEU A 120 10.92 -11.27 -12.50
N VAL A 121 11.38 -12.33 -13.16
CA VAL A 121 10.63 -13.57 -13.40
C VAL A 121 11.63 -14.71 -13.50
N LYS A 122 11.40 -15.81 -12.81
CA LYS A 122 12.25 -17.00 -12.98
C LYS A 122 12.03 -17.54 -14.40
N PRO A 123 13.09 -17.77 -15.19
CA PRO A 123 12.98 -18.26 -16.57
C PRO A 123 12.22 -19.58 -16.72
N ASN A 124 12.11 -20.36 -15.66
CA ASN A 124 11.52 -21.70 -15.63
C ASN A 124 10.02 -21.72 -15.33
N GLU A 125 9.39 -20.59 -15.07
CA GLU A 125 7.94 -20.58 -14.98
C GLU A 125 7.36 -20.55 -16.38
N SER A 126 7.25 -21.71 -17.00
CA SER A 126 6.58 -21.86 -18.28
C SER A 126 5.11 -21.44 -18.17
N GLY A 127 4.67 -20.54 -19.03
CA GLY A 127 3.28 -20.21 -19.19
C GLY A 127 2.85 -18.85 -18.64
N LYS A 128 1.54 -18.69 -18.53
CA LYS A 128 0.83 -17.42 -18.26
C LYS A 128 1.16 -16.74 -16.92
N ASN A 129 1.93 -17.38 -16.07
CA ASN A 129 2.25 -16.88 -14.70
C ASN A 129 3.53 -16.05 -14.61
N LYS A 130 4.23 -15.83 -15.72
CA LYS A 130 5.52 -15.12 -15.68
C LYS A 130 5.38 -13.60 -15.55
N TYR A 131 4.27 -13.03 -15.94
CA TYR A 131 4.08 -11.59 -16.01
C TYR A 131 3.65 -11.00 -14.65
N PHE A 132 4.22 -9.86 -14.30
CA PHE A 132 3.63 -9.03 -13.27
C PHE A 132 2.43 -8.27 -13.87
N GLY A 133 1.45 -7.90 -13.03
CA GLY A 133 0.24 -7.24 -13.52
C GLY A 133 0.51 -5.84 -14.06
N SER A 134 -0.02 -5.52 -15.24
CA SER A 134 -0.03 -4.15 -15.76
C SER A 134 -0.88 -3.21 -14.90
N HIS A 135 -1.88 -3.75 -14.22
CA HIS A 135 -2.78 -3.01 -13.34
C HIS A 135 -2.77 -3.59 -11.93
N ALA A 136 -2.79 -2.71 -10.94
CA ALA A 136 -2.93 -3.07 -9.54
C ALA A 136 -3.99 -2.19 -8.88
N VAL A 137 -4.66 -2.75 -7.87
CA VAL A 137 -5.66 -2.05 -7.08
C VAL A 137 -5.47 -2.38 -5.61
N ALA A 138 -5.64 -1.39 -4.74
CA ALA A 138 -5.77 -1.57 -3.31
C ALA A 138 -6.89 -0.69 -2.78
N THR A 139 -7.61 -1.19 -1.79
CA THR A 139 -8.62 -0.41 -1.08
C THR A 139 -8.72 -0.87 0.36
N MET A 140 -9.00 0.05 1.24
CA MET A 140 -9.18 -0.21 2.66
C MET A 140 -10.29 0.68 3.21
N ILE A 141 -11.05 0.13 4.14
CA ILE A 141 -11.95 0.89 5.00
C ILE A 141 -11.84 0.39 6.44
N GLU A 142 -11.73 1.31 7.36
CA GLU A 142 -11.74 1.04 8.79
C GLU A 142 -12.71 1.99 9.48
N ALA A 143 -13.50 1.47 10.41
CA ALA A 143 -14.40 2.26 11.25
C ALA A 143 -14.25 1.84 12.71
N GLY A 144 -14.02 2.81 13.58
CA GLY A 144 -13.91 2.63 15.02
C GLY A 144 -14.82 3.60 15.77
N TYR A 145 -15.41 3.11 16.86
CA TYR A 145 -16.26 3.90 17.74
C TYR A 145 -15.74 3.86 19.17
N ASN A 146 -15.66 5.03 19.81
CA ASN A 146 -15.25 5.16 21.21
C ASN A 146 -16.42 4.80 22.15
N VAL A 147 -16.48 3.57 22.60
CA VAL A 147 -17.56 3.08 23.47
C VAL A 147 -17.52 3.69 24.87
N PHE A 148 -16.35 4.12 25.36
CA PHE A 148 -16.24 4.79 26.66
C PHE A 148 -16.83 6.20 26.65
N SER A 149 -17.06 6.78 25.48
CA SER A 149 -17.78 8.05 25.36
C SER A 149 -19.19 8.00 25.96
N GLN A 150 -19.79 6.80 26.04
CA GLN A 150 -21.12 6.58 26.60
C GLN A 150 -21.12 6.42 28.13
N ILE A 151 -19.94 6.26 28.74
CA ILE A 151 -19.80 6.02 30.18
C ILE A 151 -19.20 7.28 30.84
N PRO A 152 -20.02 8.09 31.57
CA PRO A 152 -19.58 9.39 32.09
C PRO A 152 -18.33 9.35 32.98
N SER A 153 -18.18 8.31 33.83
CA SER A 153 -17.01 8.17 34.70
C SER A 153 -15.72 7.94 33.97
N LEU A 154 -15.72 7.10 32.90
CA LEU A 154 -14.55 6.79 32.10
C LEU A 154 -14.17 7.98 31.20
N ARG A 155 -15.17 8.65 30.64
CA ARG A 155 -14.98 9.88 29.87
C ARG A 155 -14.37 11.00 30.74
N LYS A 156 -14.80 11.15 31.98
CA LYS A 156 -14.24 12.14 32.91
C LYS A 156 -12.76 11.88 33.20
N ASN A 157 -12.35 10.63 33.23
CA ASN A 157 -10.96 10.23 33.45
C ASN A 157 -10.10 10.23 32.15
N ASN A 158 -10.64 10.77 31.04
CA ASN A 158 -9.99 10.78 29.72
C ASN A 158 -9.59 9.40 29.19
N GLN A 159 -10.26 8.36 29.64
CA GLN A 159 -10.07 7.01 29.10
C GLN A 159 -10.88 6.83 27.82
N ASN A 160 -10.30 6.16 26.84
CA ASN A 160 -10.97 5.87 25.57
C ASN A 160 -10.81 4.38 25.24
N LEU A 161 -11.88 3.79 24.73
CA LEU A 161 -11.87 2.44 24.19
C LEU A 161 -12.56 2.46 22.84
N TYR A 162 -11.78 2.32 21.77
CA TYR A 162 -12.31 2.16 20.43
C TYR A 162 -12.48 0.69 20.11
N VAL A 163 -13.68 0.32 19.69
CA VAL A 163 -13.96 -0.95 19.03
C VAL A 163 -13.96 -0.65 17.53
N PHE A 164 -13.23 -1.42 16.74
CA PHE A 164 -13.09 -1.16 15.31
C PHE A 164 -13.30 -2.42 14.48
N GLY A 165 -13.72 -2.19 13.24
CA GLY A 165 -13.71 -3.16 12.15
C GLY A 165 -12.92 -2.62 10.97
N HIS A 166 -12.25 -3.50 10.28
CA HIS A 166 -11.36 -3.18 9.17
C HIS A 166 -11.58 -4.17 8.02
N TYR A 167 -11.66 -3.66 6.80
CA TYR A 167 -11.64 -4.45 5.59
C TYR A 167 -10.59 -3.90 4.64
N GLU A 168 -9.81 -4.80 4.06
CA GLU A 168 -8.80 -4.49 3.06
C GLU A 168 -8.91 -5.44 1.89
N TYR A 169 -8.76 -4.90 0.69
CA TYR A 169 -8.64 -5.65 -0.54
C TYR A 169 -7.48 -5.12 -1.36
N TYR A 170 -6.65 -6.01 -1.87
CA TYR A 170 -5.64 -5.63 -2.84
C TYR A 170 -5.38 -6.75 -3.85
N ASP A 171 -5.08 -6.34 -5.07
CA ASP A 171 -4.65 -7.21 -6.15
C ASP A 171 -3.54 -6.52 -6.94
N SER A 172 -2.35 -7.10 -6.89
CA SER A 172 -1.19 -6.60 -7.63
C SER A 172 -1.17 -7.03 -9.10
N SER A 173 -2.19 -7.76 -9.57
CA SER A 173 -2.26 -8.27 -10.94
C SER A 173 -3.69 -8.46 -11.41
N VAL A 174 -4.47 -7.37 -11.49
CA VAL A 174 -5.93 -7.36 -11.72
C VAL A 174 -6.36 -8.16 -12.95
N HIS A 175 -5.58 -8.13 -14.03
CA HIS A 175 -5.91 -8.83 -15.27
C HIS A 175 -5.24 -10.20 -15.41
N ASN A 176 -4.45 -10.63 -14.44
CA ASN A 176 -3.80 -11.92 -14.49
C ASN A 176 -4.60 -12.97 -13.70
N THR A 177 -5.50 -13.65 -14.38
CA THR A 177 -6.38 -14.68 -13.78
C THR A 177 -5.63 -15.92 -13.29
N THR A 178 -4.38 -16.10 -13.67
CA THR A 178 -3.57 -17.27 -13.30
C THR A 178 -2.75 -17.06 -12.03
N ALA A 179 -2.51 -15.80 -11.64
CA ALA A 179 -1.80 -15.45 -10.41
C ALA A 179 -2.79 -15.24 -9.25
N GLN A 180 -3.50 -16.29 -8.86
CA GLN A 180 -4.56 -16.21 -7.86
C GLN A 180 -4.10 -15.72 -6.48
N TRP A 181 -2.83 -15.88 -6.15
CA TRP A 181 -2.24 -15.45 -4.88
C TRP A 181 -1.98 -13.94 -4.80
N THR A 182 -2.12 -13.19 -5.90
CA THR A 182 -1.99 -11.73 -5.91
C THR A 182 -3.23 -11.03 -5.37
N ASN A 183 -4.36 -11.71 -5.36
CA ASN A 183 -5.64 -11.20 -4.87
C ASN A 183 -5.82 -11.58 -3.39
N LYS A 184 -5.91 -10.61 -2.52
CA LYS A 184 -6.02 -10.80 -1.07
C LYS A 184 -7.12 -9.93 -0.50
N LYS A 185 -7.82 -10.50 0.48
CA LYS A 185 -8.82 -9.80 1.30
C LYS A 185 -8.45 -9.98 2.75
N ILE A 186 -8.59 -8.95 3.55
CA ILE A 186 -8.36 -9.00 4.99
C ILE A 186 -9.60 -8.47 5.68
N LEU A 187 -10.11 -9.23 6.63
CA LEU A 187 -11.10 -8.78 7.61
C LEU A 187 -10.43 -8.76 8.97
N ALA A 188 -10.54 -7.64 9.66
CA ALA A 188 -10.05 -7.51 11.02
C ALA A 188 -11.09 -6.85 11.91
N ALA A 189 -11.05 -7.20 13.18
CA ALA A 189 -11.80 -6.52 14.23
C ALA A 189 -10.96 -6.48 15.50
N GLY A 190 -11.09 -5.41 16.27
CA GLY A 190 -10.25 -5.26 17.43
C GLY A 190 -10.67 -4.13 18.34
N ILE A 191 -9.82 -3.91 19.32
CA ILE A 191 -9.97 -2.85 20.31
C ILE A 191 -8.65 -2.06 20.44
N ASN A 192 -8.81 -0.75 20.65
CA ASN A 192 -7.70 0.15 21.02
C ASN A 192 -8.10 0.83 22.33
N TYR A 193 -7.46 0.44 23.43
CA TYR A 193 -7.69 1.01 24.75
C TYR A 193 -6.61 2.05 25.09
N TYR A 194 -7.06 3.21 25.48
CA TYR A 194 -6.23 4.32 25.95
C TYR A 194 -6.53 4.60 27.41
N PRO A 195 -5.78 3.98 28.36
CA PRO A 195 -5.90 4.30 29.79
C PRO A 195 -5.53 5.76 30.09
N MET A 196 -4.64 6.32 29.28
CA MET A 196 -4.24 7.72 29.24
C MET A 196 -3.81 8.09 27.82
N LYS A 197 -3.66 9.39 27.54
CA LYS A 197 -3.33 9.87 26.18
C LYS A 197 -2.07 9.27 25.59
N GLN A 198 -1.08 8.99 26.42
CA GLN A 198 0.24 8.54 26.00
C GLN A 198 0.37 7.02 25.82
N ILE A 199 -0.57 6.26 26.34
CA ILE A 199 -0.49 4.79 26.29
C ILE A 199 -1.66 4.25 25.49
N SER A 200 -1.38 3.38 24.54
CA SER A 200 -2.39 2.59 23.86
C SER A 200 -2.11 1.09 23.99
N VAL A 201 -3.12 0.34 24.36
CA VAL A 201 -3.12 -1.13 24.34
C VAL A 201 -4.04 -1.57 23.23
N LYS A 202 -3.53 -2.39 22.32
CA LYS A 202 -4.23 -2.84 21.13
C LYS A 202 -4.37 -4.35 21.12
N ALA A 203 -5.55 -4.84 20.75
CA ALA A 203 -5.78 -6.24 20.46
C ALA A 203 -6.62 -6.35 19.19
N GLU A 204 -6.19 -7.18 18.26
CA GLU A 204 -6.82 -7.35 16.96
C GLU A 204 -6.83 -8.82 16.59
N TYR A 205 -7.94 -9.29 16.09
CA TYR A 205 -8.04 -10.51 15.30
C TYR A 205 -8.16 -10.14 13.83
N ASN A 206 -7.37 -10.74 12.99
CA ASN A 206 -7.50 -10.59 11.55
C ASN A 206 -7.53 -11.96 10.85
N HIS A 207 -8.23 -12.00 9.74
CA HIS A 207 -8.32 -13.16 8.88
C HIS A 207 -8.00 -12.73 7.45
N ARG A 208 -6.95 -13.33 6.89
CA ARG A 208 -6.50 -13.06 5.53
C ARG A 208 -6.98 -14.15 4.60
N PHE A 209 -7.81 -13.78 3.64
CA PHE A 209 -8.28 -14.65 2.58
C PHE A 209 -7.39 -14.46 1.34
N LEU A 210 -6.73 -15.52 0.96
CA LEU A 210 -5.94 -15.56 -0.28
C LEU A 210 -6.72 -16.33 -1.33
N ARG A 211 -6.65 -15.92 -2.57
CA ARG A 211 -7.25 -16.65 -3.69
C ARG A 211 -6.32 -17.77 -4.15
N SER A 212 -5.99 -18.70 -3.26
CA SER A 212 -5.15 -19.87 -3.52
C SER A 212 -5.52 -21.01 -2.56
N LYS A 213 -4.95 -22.19 -2.76
CA LYS A 213 -5.15 -23.33 -1.88
C LYS A 213 -4.56 -23.18 -0.46
N TYR A 214 -3.74 -22.18 -0.24
CA TYR A 214 -3.12 -21.85 1.05
C TYR A 214 -3.80 -20.65 1.69
N ASN A 215 -5.06 -20.75 1.90
CA ASN A 215 -5.99 -19.63 1.85
C ASN A 215 -6.21 -18.89 3.14
N GLU A 216 -5.95 -19.49 4.27
CA GLU A 216 -6.49 -18.98 5.53
C GLU A 216 -5.35 -18.71 6.49
N GLU A 217 -5.11 -17.44 6.74
CA GLU A 217 -4.10 -17.01 7.69
C GLU A 217 -4.77 -16.18 8.79
N PRO A 218 -5.41 -16.82 9.79
CA PRO A 218 -5.90 -16.10 10.96
C PRO A 218 -4.71 -15.67 11.83
N ALA A 219 -4.80 -14.47 12.40
CA ALA A 219 -3.79 -13.97 13.32
C ALA A 219 -4.42 -13.16 14.45
N ILE A 220 -3.82 -13.24 15.62
CA ILE A 220 -4.11 -12.39 16.77
C ILE A 220 -2.90 -11.51 17.02
N ASN A 221 -3.11 -10.21 17.01
CA ASN A 221 -2.08 -9.21 17.29
C ASN A 221 -2.39 -8.51 18.60
N ILE A 222 -1.41 -8.44 19.49
CA ILE A 222 -1.51 -7.66 20.72
C ILE A 222 -0.29 -6.74 20.76
N GLY A 223 -0.52 -5.47 21.10
CA GLY A 223 0.54 -4.48 21.17
C GLY A 223 0.27 -3.43 22.22
N ILE A 224 1.36 -2.88 22.75
CA ILE A 224 1.34 -1.72 23.64
C ILE A 224 2.23 -0.67 22.99
N ALA A 225 1.74 0.56 22.90
CA ALA A 225 2.53 1.69 22.40
C ALA A 225 2.49 2.83 23.42
N TYR A 226 3.62 3.53 23.51
CA TYR A 226 3.75 4.75 24.28
C TYR A 226 4.14 5.89 23.34
N GLU A 227 3.47 7.03 23.49
CA GLU A 227 3.77 8.27 22.78
C GLU A 227 4.19 9.34 23.79
N GLY A 228 5.47 9.70 23.78
CA GLY A 228 6.04 10.69 24.69
C GLY A 228 7.56 10.68 24.65
N PHE A 229 8.16 11.60 25.43
CA PHE A 229 9.60 11.62 25.62
C PHE A 229 9.96 10.76 26.84
N PHE A 230 10.95 9.89 26.70
CA PHE A 230 11.63 9.30 27.84
C PHE A 230 12.64 10.34 28.35
N LEU A 231 12.41 10.84 29.54
CA LEU A 231 13.35 11.70 30.25
C LEU A 231 14.43 10.85 30.89
#